data_929a86dcfd4ef2801ca6dae3c16bbd58
#
_entry.id   929a86dcfd4ef2801ca6dae3c16bbd58
#
_cell.length_a   1.000
_cell.length_b   1.000
_cell.length_c   1.000
_cell.angle_alpha   90.00
_cell.angle_beta   90.00
_cell.angle_gamma   90.00
#
_symmetry.space_group_name_H-M   'P 1'
#
loop_
_entity.id
_entity.type
_entity.pdbx_description
1 polymer ?
#
loop_
_entity_poly.entity_id
_entity_poly.type
_entity_poly.pdbx_seq_one_letter_code
_entity_poly.pdbx_strand_id
1 'polypeptide(L)'
;LIQDTFPPSVEIQQIQIHGRSLSWYDLLPPADSLLHLDSQYSKVYNTEELRAYNKILSAAERDSIRNSFSGVTFDSISKWNPVPIGLKIPYNHNNLTFEFHAIVLARNKAVRYQYMLEGYDADWSPVSNKAAATFGNIQEGKYTFKVKARSPDGVWSEPISYSFTVLPPWHRTWWAYSLYGLALLSMMYAGQYYLKRRTILTEQEKSKQKQAILNERLRISRDLHDEVGATLSGISMYSHIAKEQIKAQSREGLF
;
A
#
# COMPACT_ATOMS: atom_id res chain seq x y z
N LEU A 1 -56.63 27.54 -10.24
CA LEU A 1 -55.39 26.92 -9.75
C LEU A 1 -54.28 27.24 -10.75
N ILE A 2 -53.46 28.23 -10.41
CA ILE A 2 -52.26 28.53 -11.23
C ILE A 2 -51.31 27.38 -10.95
N GLN A 3 -51.14 26.52 -11.93
CA GLN A 3 -50.13 25.46 -11.94
C GLN A 3 -48.76 26.15 -12.07
N ASP A 4 -47.94 26.00 -11.04
CA ASP A 4 -46.60 26.57 -11.04
C ASP A 4 -45.74 25.72 -11.99
N THR A 5 -45.58 26.19 -13.22
CA THR A 5 -44.88 25.47 -14.30
C THR A 5 -43.36 25.58 -14.23
N PHE A 6 -42.83 26.27 -13.23
CA PHE A 6 -41.41 26.44 -13.08
C PHE A 6 -40.77 25.21 -12.45
N PRO A 7 -39.71 24.65 -13.04
CA PRO A 7 -38.95 23.56 -12.46
C PRO A 7 -38.29 24.03 -11.14
N PRO A 8 -38.20 23.18 -10.10
CA PRO A 8 -37.52 23.52 -8.87
C PRO A 8 -36.04 23.74 -9.11
N SER A 9 -35.42 24.69 -8.40
CA SER A 9 -33.99 24.84 -8.37
C SER A 9 -33.42 23.96 -7.26
N VAL A 10 -32.47 23.03 -7.59
CA VAL A 10 -31.83 22.15 -6.62
C VAL A 10 -30.46 22.68 -6.32
N GLU A 11 -30.05 22.61 -5.05
CA GLU A 11 -28.72 22.99 -4.60
C GLU A 11 -28.20 21.98 -3.59
N ILE A 12 -26.86 21.67 -3.68
CA ILE A 12 -26.19 20.91 -2.65
C ILE A 12 -25.83 21.87 -1.53
N GLN A 13 -26.33 21.59 -0.35
CA GLN A 13 -26.19 22.44 0.81
C GLN A 13 -24.94 22.12 1.62
N GLN A 14 -24.66 20.82 1.79
CA GLN A 14 -23.55 20.34 2.62
C GLN A 14 -23.07 18.97 2.15
N ILE A 15 -21.79 18.73 2.36
CA ILE A 15 -21.18 17.40 2.19
C ILE A 15 -20.58 17.02 3.53
N GLN A 16 -20.99 15.86 4.05
CA GLN A 16 -20.48 15.32 5.30
C GLN A 16 -19.56 14.13 5.01
N ILE A 17 -18.52 13.98 5.83
CA ILE A 17 -17.63 12.83 5.81
C ILE A 17 -17.89 12.01 7.08
N HIS A 18 -18.16 10.72 6.96
CA HIS A 18 -18.54 9.84 8.07
C HIS A 18 -19.72 10.36 8.91
N GLY A 19 -20.70 11.02 8.25
CA GLY A 19 -21.84 11.61 8.93
C GLY A 19 -21.52 12.80 9.82
N ARG A 20 -20.30 13.35 9.73
CA ARG A 20 -19.90 14.57 10.44
C ARG A 20 -20.01 15.76 9.51
N SER A 21 -20.75 16.77 9.97
CA SER A 21 -20.73 18.09 9.35
C SER A 21 -19.35 18.73 9.54
N LEU A 22 -18.82 19.30 8.48
CA LEU A 22 -17.51 19.95 8.47
C LEU A 22 -17.63 21.38 7.98
N SER A 23 -16.97 22.30 8.65
CA SER A 23 -16.63 23.58 8.06
C SER A 23 -15.40 23.35 7.16
N TRP A 24 -15.58 23.42 5.85
CA TRP A 24 -14.49 23.22 4.88
C TRP A 24 -13.38 24.27 5.02
N TYR A 25 -13.70 25.42 5.63
CA TYR A 25 -12.72 26.44 5.94
C TYR A 25 -11.68 25.99 6.98
N ASP A 26 -12.04 25.06 7.90
CA ASP A 26 -11.11 24.52 8.91
C ASP A 26 -10.03 23.63 8.30
N LEU A 27 -10.28 23.09 7.11
CA LEU A 27 -9.31 22.26 6.37
C LEU A 27 -8.35 23.08 5.50
N LEU A 28 -8.59 24.38 5.35
CA LEU A 28 -7.63 25.27 4.69
C LEU A 28 -6.33 25.38 5.51
N PRO A 29 -5.18 25.64 4.88
CA PRO A 29 -3.92 25.87 5.60
C PRO A 29 -4.10 26.98 6.65
N PRO A 30 -3.39 26.92 7.79
CA PRO A 30 -3.54 27.88 8.88
C PRO A 30 -3.39 29.32 8.38
N ALA A 31 -4.27 30.14 8.90
CA ALA A 31 -4.52 31.52 8.46
C ALA A 31 -3.34 32.50 8.64
N ASP A 32 -2.13 32.06 8.99
CA ASP A 32 -0.94 32.92 8.99
C ASP A 32 -0.64 33.49 7.59
N SER A 33 -1.15 32.80 6.54
CA SER A 33 -1.18 33.34 5.17
C SER A 33 -2.47 34.09 4.83
N LEU A 34 -3.52 34.00 5.68
CA LEU A 34 -4.82 34.62 5.47
C LEU A 34 -5.11 35.78 6.44
N LEU A 35 -4.23 36.04 7.40
CA LEU A 35 -4.36 37.13 8.39
C LEU A 35 -4.38 38.53 7.77
N HIS A 36 -4.10 38.67 6.48
CA HIS A 36 -4.27 39.89 5.71
C HIS A 36 -5.59 39.96 4.94
N LEU A 37 -6.43 38.94 5.02
CA LEU A 37 -7.72 38.87 4.35
C LEU A 37 -8.83 39.34 5.30
N ASP A 38 -9.30 40.52 5.00
CA ASP A 38 -10.50 41.25 5.32
C ASP A 38 -11.44 40.68 6.42
N SER A 39 -11.99 41.59 7.25
CA SER A 39 -12.98 41.33 8.30
C SER A 39 -14.20 40.50 7.83
N GLN A 40 -14.48 40.46 6.53
CA GLN A 40 -15.53 39.62 5.93
C GLN A 40 -15.19 38.11 6.00
N TYR A 41 -13.95 37.71 5.81
CA TYR A 41 -13.54 36.30 5.90
C TYR A 41 -13.69 35.75 7.32
N SER A 42 -13.35 36.53 8.33
CA SER A 42 -13.53 36.14 9.73
C SER A 42 -15.03 35.92 10.10
N LYS A 43 -15.92 36.72 9.54
CA LYS A 43 -17.37 36.55 9.76
C LYS A 43 -17.89 35.27 9.10
N VAL A 44 -17.54 35.02 7.86
CA VAL A 44 -17.94 33.81 7.13
C VAL A 44 -17.40 32.57 7.82
N TYR A 45 -16.15 32.58 8.21
CA TYR A 45 -15.48 31.50 8.92
C TYR A 45 -16.21 31.13 10.22
N ASN A 46 -16.46 32.11 11.09
CA ASN A 46 -17.16 31.91 12.35
C ASN A 46 -18.62 31.46 12.15
N THR A 47 -19.27 31.96 11.11
CA THR A 47 -20.63 31.54 10.77
C THR A 47 -20.72 30.07 10.36
N GLU A 48 -19.75 29.60 9.57
CA GLU A 48 -19.69 28.21 9.14
C GLU A 48 -19.32 27.26 10.28
N GLU A 49 -18.42 27.65 11.19
CA GLU A 49 -18.17 26.89 12.42
C GLU A 49 -19.42 26.77 13.30
N LEU A 50 -20.13 27.87 13.51
CA LEU A 50 -21.40 27.85 14.26
C LEU A 50 -22.42 26.93 13.59
N ARG A 51 -22.48 26.93 12.27
CA ARG A 51 -23.39 26.06 11.53
C ARG A 51 -23.01 24.58 11.62
N ALA A 52 -21.71 24.27 11.48
CA ALA A 52 -21.22 22.90 11.47
C ALA A 52 -21.13 22.29 12.88
N TYR A 53 -20.71 23.07 13.89
CA TYR A 53 -20.38 22.57 15.23
C TYR A 53 -21.22 23.17 16.36
N ASN A 54 -22.11 24.11 16.06
CA ASN A 54 -22.86 24.88 17.02
C ASN A 54 -22.01 25.67 18.04
N LYS A 55 -20.75 25.90 17.72
CA LYS A 55 -19.77 26.68 18.51
C LYS A 55 -18.63 27.18 17.62
N ILE A 56 -17.94 28.22 18.08
CA ILE A 56 -16.67 28.64 17.51
C ILE A 56 -15.57 27.78 18.14
N LEU A 57 -14.71 27.20 17.31
CA LEU A 57 -13.65 26.31 17.74
C LEU A 57 -12.43 27.08 18.26
N SER A 58 -11.73 26.49 19.20
CA SER A 58 -10.37 26.90 19.59
C SER A 58 -9.35 26.47 18.54
N ALA A 59 -8.17 27.08 18.56
CA ALA A 59 -7.07 26.70 17.65
C ALA A 59 -6.70 25.21 17.75
N ALA A 60 -6.66 24.68 18.97
CA ALA A 60 -6.35 23.27 19.22
C ALA A 60 -7.42 22.32 18.64
N GLU A 61 -8.71 22.70 18.73
CA GLU A 61 -9.81 21.92 18.15
C GLU A 61 -9.75 21.92 16.62
N ARG A 62 -9.45 23.07 16.01
CA ARG A 62 -9.24 23.18 14.56
C ARG A 62 -8.09 22.29 14.08
N ASP A 63 -6.97 22.31 14.79
CA ASP A 63 -5.81 21.45 14.46
C ASP A 63 -6.16 19.98 14.63
N SER A 64 -6.95 19.61 15.63
CA SER A 64 -7.45 18.24 15.80
C SER A 64 -8.30 17.79 14.62
N ILE A 65 -9.23 18.65 14.15
CA ILE A 65 -10.06 18.38 12.98
C ILE A 65 -9.18 18.24 11.74
N ARG A 66 -8.26 19.18 11.51
CA ARG A 66 -7.34 19.14 10.36
C ARG A 66 -6.51 17.86 10.33
N ASN A 67 -6.00 17.42 11.47
CA ASN A 67 -5.28 16.18 11.60
C ASN A 67 -6.17 14.96 11.36
N SER A 68 -7.41 14.97 11.85
CA SER A 68 -8.37 13.88 11.65
C SER A 68 -8.76 13.68 10.18
N PHE A 69 -8.79 14.75 9.40
CA PHE A 69 -9.09 14.77 7.96
C PHE A 69 -7.84 15.01 7.11
N SER A 70 -6.68 14.61 7.62
CA SER A 70 -5.43 14.69 6.87
C SER A 70 -5.52 13.92 5.55
N GLY A 71 -5.06 14.54 4.46
CA GLY A 71 -5.16 13.96 3.11
C GLY A 71 -6.44 14.31 2.34
N VAL A 72 -7.45 14.92 2.97
CA VAL A 72 -8.56 15.56 2.27
C VAL A 72 -8.06 16.86 1.65
N THR A 73 -8.22 17.01 0.34
CA THR A 73 -7.81 18.21 -0.40
C THR A 73 -8.90 18.65 -1.34
N PHE A 74 -8.93 19.94 -1.64
CA PHE A 74 -9.87 20.55 -2.59
C PHE A 74 -9.25 21.82 -3.17
N ASP A 75 -9.77 22.26 -4.31
CA ASP A 75 -9.20 23.41 -5.03
C ASP A 75 -9.74 24.74 -4.47
N SER A 76 -11.01 24.81 -4.13
CA SER A 76 -11.66 26.02 -3.61
C SER A 76 -12.97 25.68 -2.89
N ILE A 77 -13.59 26.68 -2.26
CA ILE A 77 -14.92 26.57 -1.65
C ILE A 77 -15.88 27.45 -2.44
N SER A 78 -17.07 26.93 -2.73
CA SER A 78 -18.12 27.66 -3.44
C SER A 78 -18.59 28.87 -2.62
N LYS A 79 -18.92 29.99 -3.30
CA LYS A 79 -19.29 31.25 -2.67
C LYS A 79 -20.62 31.25 -1.97
N TRP A 80 -21.60 30.53 -2.52
CA TRP A 80 -22.99 30.59 -2.06
C TRP A 80 -23.34 29.50 -1.04
N ASN A 81 -22.96 28.29 -1.35
CA ASN A 81 -23.02 27.16 -0.41
C ASN A 81 -21.59 26.71 -0.17
N PRO A 82 -21.12 26.58 1.07
CA PRO A 82 -19.72 26.26 1.40
C PRO A 82 -19.41 24.79 1.10
N VAL A 83 -19.47 24.44 -0.17
CA VAL A 83 -19.18 23.10 -0.71
C VAL A 83 -17.81 23.14 -1.38
N PRO A 84 -16.91 22.17 -1.13
CA PRO A 84 -15.59 22.14 -1.72
C PRO A 84 -15.68 21.82 -3.22
N ILE A 85 -14.87 22.50 -4.02
CA ILE A 85 -14.73 22.27 -5.46
C ILE A 85 -13.45 21.46 -5.70
N GLY A 86 -13.53 20.43 -6.54
CA GLY A 86 -12.37 19.57 -6.83
C GLY A 86 -11.98 18.66 -5.65
N LEU A 87 -12.96 18.22 -4.84
CA LEU A 87 -12.74 17.42 -3.66
C LEU A 87 -12.01 16.10 -3.98
N LYS A 88 -10.91 15.86 -3.27
CA LYS A 88 -10.15 14.61 -3.27
C LYS A 88 -10.08 14.09 -1.85
N ILE A 89 -10.56 12.89 -1.63
CA ILE A 89 -10.60 12.25 -0.31
C ILE A 89 -9.74 10.99 -0.32
N PRO A 90 -8.99 10.71 0.73
CA PRO A 90 -8.29 9.45 0.87
C PRO A 90 -9.27 8.29 1.09
N TYR A 91 -8.86 7.08 0.74
CA TYR A 91 -9.69 5.86 0.83
C TYR A 91 -10.31 5.58 2.20
N ASN A 92 -9.69 6.08 3.29
CA ASN A 92 -10.18 5.92 4.65
C ASN A 92 -11.34 6.88 5.01
N HIS A 93 -11.62 7.85 4.14
CA HIS A 93 -12.76 8.81 4.29
C HIS A 93 -13.83 8.58 3.22
N ASN A 94 -14.10 7.34 2.88
CA ASN A 94 -14.93 6.91 1.76
C ASN A 94 -16.44 6.80 2.09
N ASN A 95 -16.89 7.37 3.19
CA ASN A 95 -18.30 7.51 3.55
C ASN A 95 -18.71 8.97 3.41
N LEU A 96 -19.55 9.27 2.43
CA LEU A 96 -20.04 10.60 2.12
C LEU A 96 -21.56 10.70 2.27
N THR A 97 -22.02 11.79 2.84
CA THR A 97 -23.44 12.16 2.83
C THR A 97 -23.57 13.50 2.15
N PHE A 98 -24.41 13.56 1.13
CA PHE A 98 -24.77 14.78 0.42
C PHE A 98 -26.11 15.26 0.94
N GLU A 99 -26.17 16.46 1.49
CA GLU A 99 -27.39 17.15 1.83
C GLU A 99 -27.72 18.15 0.74
N PHE A 100 -28.93 18.11 0.29
CA PHE A 100 -29.42 18.95 -0.81
C PHE A 100 -30.85 19.42 -0.50
N HIS A 101 -31.22 20.53 -1.06
CA HIS A 101 -32.57 21.03 -0.97
C HIS A 101 -33.02 21.64 -2.31
N ALA A 102 -34.33 21.74 -2.49
CA ALA A 102 -34.90 22.39 -3.64
C ALA A 102 -35.69 23.61 -3.21
N ILE A 103 -35.47 24.71 -3.90
CA ILE A 103 -36.24 25.94 -3.73
C ILE A 103 -37.45 25.83 -4.64
N VAL A 104 -38.61 25.87 -4.01
CA VAL A 104 -39.93 25.81 -4.69
C VAL A 104 -40.78 27.01 -4.24
N LEU A 105 -41.33 27.69 -5.19
CA LEU A 105 -42.21 28.86 -4.92
C LEU A 105 -43.60 28.46 -4.42
N ALA A 106 -43.95 27.18 -4.55
CA ALA A 106 -45.27 26.66 -4.18
C ALA A 106 -45.39 26.47 -2.65
N ARG A 107 -46.47 26.99 -2.08
CA ARG A 107 -46.73 26.85 -0.64
C ARG A 107 -47.07 25.40 -0.26
N ASN A 108 -46.40 24.89 0.75
CA ASN A 108 -46.78 23.73 1.58
C ASN A 108 -46.86 22.34 0.90
N LYS A 109 -46.20 22.09 -0.18
CA LYS A 109 -46.21 20.76 -0.79
C LYS A 109 -44.83 20.10 -0.74
N ALA A 110 -44.78 18.79 -0.45
CA ALA A 110 -43.53 18.03 -0.31
C ALA A 110 -42.82 17.85 -1.66
N VAL A 111 -41.62 18.38 -1.76
CA VAL A 111 -40.69 18.12 -2.86
C VAL A 111 -40.22 16.68 -2.77
N ARG A 112 -40.04 16.04 -3.90
CA ARG A 112 -39.45 14.70 -4.00
C ARG A 112 -38.14 14.74 -4.76
N TYR A 113 -37.22 13.86 -4.41
CA TYR A 113 -35.89 13.82 -4.98
C TYR A 113 -35.57 12.46 -5.60
N GLN A 114 -34.74 12.47 -6.60
CA GLN A 114 -33.99 11.32 -7.09
C GLN A 114 -32.55 11.71 -7.20
N TYR A 115 -31.68 10.80 -6.84
CA TYR A 115 -30.22 10.98 -6.89
C TYR A 115 -29.53 9.71 -7.42
N MET A 116 -28.33 9.86 -7.90
CA MET A 116 -27.46 8.75 -8.27
C MET A 116 -26.00 9.19 -8.11
N LEU A 117 -25.13 8.22 -7.85
CA LEU A 117 -23.69 8.40 -7.86
C LEU A 117 -23.13 7.65 -9.08
N GLU A 118 -22.81 8.36 -10.15
CA GLU A 118 -22.19 7.76 -11.33
C GLU A 118 -20.84 7.12 -10.97
N GLY A 119 -20.64 5.89 -11.40
CA GLY A 119 -19.50 5.06 -11.03
C GLY A 119 -19.76 4.15 -9.82
N TYR A 120 -20.88 4.33 -9.12
CA TYR A 120 -21.30 3.54 -7.96
C TYR A 120 -22.68 2.91 -8.17
N ASP A 121 -23.67 3.70 -8.55
CA ASP A 121 -25.04 3.27 -8.79
C ASP A 121 -25.24 2.92 -10.27
N ALA A 122 -26.06 1.89 -10.55
CA ALA A 122 -26.44 1.53 -11.92
C ALA A 122 -27.53 2.47 -12.47
N ASP A 123 -28.43 2.96 -11.59
CA ASP A 123 -29.58 3.76 -11.96
C ASP A 123 -29.94 4.80 -10.91
N TRP A 124 -30.90 5.68 -11.23
CA TRP A 124 -31.44 6.64 -10.29
C TRP A 124 -32.12 5.96 -9.10
N SER A 125 -31.92 6.54 -7.91
CA SER A 125 -32.63 6.11 -6.69
C SER A 125 -34.14 6.13 -6.86
N PRO A 126 -34.90 5.36 -6.06
CA PRO A 126 -36.36 5.56 -5.94
C PRO A 126 -36.67 6.98 -5.52
N VAL A 127 -37.82 7.47 -5.98
CA VAL A 127 -38.33 8.81 -5.61
C VAL A 127 -38.58 8.88 -4.10
N SER A 128 -37.91 9.80 -3.41
CA SER A 128 -37.92 9.96 -1.97
C SER A 128 -38.20 11.43 -1.57
N ASN A 129 -38.69 11.64 -0.38
CA ASN A 129 -38.80 12.96 0.25
C ASN A 129 -37.56 13.30 1.11
N LYS A 130 -36.59 12.39 1.23
CA LYS A 130 -35.35 12.63 1.96
C LYS A 130 -34.47 13.58 1.17
N ALA A 131 -34.01 14.64 1.82
CA ALA A 131 -33.11 15.65 1.26
C ALA A 131 -31.63 15.32 1.54
N ALA A 132 -31.32 14.04 1.70
CA ALA A 132 -29.97 13.56 1.94
C ALA A 132 -29.73 12.19 1.27
N ALA A 133 -28.52 12.00 0.76
CA ALA A 133 -28.04 10.75 0.17
C ALA A 133 -26.74 10.35 0.82
N THR A 134 -26.67 9.13 1.36
CA THR A 134 -25.47 8.59 2.01
C THR A 134 -24.92 7.44 1.21
N PHE A 135 -23.65 7.52 0.88
CA PHE A 135 -22.88 6.49 0.20
C PHE A 135 -21.74 6.03 1.10
N GLY A 136 -21.65 4.73 1.32
CA GLY A 136 -20.62 4.11 2.16
C GLY A 136 -19.70 3.21 1.36
N ASN A 137 -18.47 3.08 1.84
CA ASN A 137 -17.47 2.20 1.23
C ASN A 137 -17.23 2.45 -0.27
N ILE A 138 -17.15 3.73 -0.64
CA ILE A 138 -16.84 4.14 -2.01
C ILE A 138 -15.40 3.73 -2.32
N GLN A 139 -15.18 2.98 -3.40
CA GLN A 139 -13.86 2.55 -3.82
C GLN A 139 -13.05 3.71 -4.41
N GLU A 140 -11.75 3.49 -4.67
CA GLU A 140 -10.93 4.47 -5.37
C GLU A 140 -11.46 4.73 -6.78
N GLY A 141 -11.52 6.00 -7.18
CA GLY A 141 -12.02 6.39 -8.49
C GLY A 141 -12.53 7.82 -8.55
N LYS A 142 -13.02 8.21 -9.71
CA LYS A 142 -13.72 9.48 -9.94
C LYS A 142 -15.22 9.21 -9.98
N TYR A 143 -15.95 10.03 -9.24
CA TYR A 143 -17.39 9.90 -9.10
C TYR A 143 -18.08 11.23 -9.37
N THR A 144 -19.32 11.15 -9.87
CA THR A 144 -20.16 12.32 -10.07
C THR A 144 -21.51 12.06 -9.41
N PHE A 145 -21.77 12.76 -8.30
CA PHE A 145 -23.08 12.77 -7.66
C PHE A 145 -24.04 13.63 -8.46
N LYS A 146 -25.20 13.09 -8.78
CA LYS A 146 -26.28 13.79 -9.49
C LYS A 146 -27.56 13.74 -8.67
N VAL A 147 -28.25 14.87 -8.60
CA VAL A 147 -29.54 14.97 -7.93
C VAL A 147 -30.50 15.87 -8.71
N LYS A 148 -31.75 15.47 -8.74
CA LYS A 148 -32.86 16.23 -9.32
C LYS A 148 -34.05 16.23 -8.36
N ALA A 149 -34.88 17.28 -8.43
CA ALA A 149 -36.07 17.40 -7.61
C ALA A 149 -37.31 17.45 -8.47
N ARG A 150 -38.40 16.97 -7.91
CA ARG A 150 -39.73 17.03 -8.51
C ARG A 150 -40.63 17.95 -7.70
N SER A 151 -41.20 18.94 -8.39
CA SER A 151 -42.20 19.82 -7.76
C SER A 151 -43.45 19.02 -7.36
N PRO A 152 -44.24 19.52 -6.44
CA PRO A 152 -45.53 18.91 -6.11
C PRO A 152 -46.48 18.77 -7.30
N ASP A 153 -46.33 19.64 -8.28
CA ASP A 153 -47.14 19.65 -9.52
C ASP A 153 -46.62 18.68 -10.58
N GLY A 154 -45.54 17.94 -10.28
CA GLY A 154 -45.01 16.84 -11.10
C GLY A 154 -43.86 17.20 -12.02
N VAL A 155 -43.41 18.45 -12.05
CA VAL A 155 -42.30 18.92 -12.91
C VAL A 155 -40.96 18.58 -12.30
N TRP A 156 -40.09 17.97 -13.07
CA TRP A 156 -38.69 17.67 -12.68
C TRP A 156 -37.76 18.85 -12.96
N SER A 157 -36.78 19.05 -12.09
CA SER A 157 -35.65 19.95 -12.34
C SER A 157 -34.65 19.32 -13.30
N GLU A 158 -33.80 20.14 -13.90
CA GLU A 158 -32.54 19.68 -14.45
C GLU A 158 -31.67 19.09 -13.33
N PRO A 159 -30.96 18.00 -13.57
CA PRO A 159 -30.07 17.41 -12.59
C PRO A 159 -28.84 18.28 -12.37
N ILE A 160 -28.52 18.57 -11.10
CA ILE A 160 -27.22 19.16 -10.76
C ILE A 160 -26.18 18.06 -10.53
N SER A 161 -24.93 18.38 -10.82
CA SER A 161 -23.80 17.43 -10.74
C SER A 161 -22.72 17.95 -9.82
N TYR A 162 -22.14 17.07 -9.03
CA TYR A 162 -20.98 17.33 -8.19
C TYR A 162 -19.94 16.21 -8.35
N SER A 163 -18.72 16.57 -8.78
CA SER A 163 -17.68 15.59 -9.01
C SER A 163 -16.62 15.59 -7.90
N PHE A 164 -16.19 14.42 -7.51
CA PHE A 164 -15.13 14.23 -6.52
C PHE A 164 -14.29 13.00 -6.86
N THR A 165 -13.15 12.86 -6.19
CA THR A 165 -12.22 11.73 -6.41
C THR A 165 -11.89 11.06 -5.08
N VAL A 166 -11.96 9.74 -5.05
CA VAL A 166 -11.45 8.92 -3.95
C VAL A 166 -10.07 8.41 -4.33
N LEU A 167 -9.06 8.75 -3.53
CA LEU A 167 -7.67 8.39 -3.78
C LEU A 167 -7.41 6.94 -3.38
N PRO A 168 -6.58 6.22 -4.13
CA PRO A 168 -6.20 4.85 -3.78
C PRO A 168 -5.35 4.83 -2.50
N PRO A 169 -5.39 3.71 -1.74
CA PRO A 169 -4.48 3.50 -0.62
C PRO A 169 -3.03 3.41 -1.11
N TRP A 170 -2.08 3.81 -0.27
CA TRP A 170 -0.66 3.88 -0.62
C TRP A 170 -0.09 2.57 -1.20
N HIS A 171 -0.57 1.41 -0.70
CA HIS A 171 -0.12 0.08 -1.14
C HIS A 171 -0.65 -0.34 -2.53
N ARG A 172 -1.62 0.39 -3.09
CA ARG A 172 -2.17 0.19 -4.45
C ARG A 172 -1.70 1.25 -5.44
N THR A 173 -0.66 2.02 -5.09
CA THR A 173 -0.04 2.98 -5.98
C THR A 173 1.03 2.33 -6.86
N TRP A 174 1.30 2.90 -8.04
CA TRP A 174 2.27 2.36 -9.00
C TRP A 174 3.68 2.17 -8.40
N TRP A 175 4.12 3.09 -7.54
CA TRP A 175 5.41 3.00 -6.87
C TRP A 175 5.47 1.86 -5.84
N ALA A 176 4.36 1.55 -5.16
CA ALA A 176 4.28 0.41 -4.24
C ALA A 176 4.43 -0.92 -4.99
N TYR A 177 3.80 -1.05 -6.16
CA TYR A 177 4.01 -2.23 -7.03
C TYR A 177 5.44 -2.35 -7.51
N SER A 178 6.11 -1.24 -7.84
CA SER A 178 7.53 -1.23 -8.18
C SER A 178 8.41 -1.71 -7.03
N LEU A 179 8.11 -1.27 -5.80
CA LEU A 179 8.79 -1.72 -4.59
C LEU A 179 8.60 -3.24 -4.35
N TYR A 180 7.38 -3.74 -4.54
CA TYR A 180 7.09 -5.18 -4.41
C TYR A 180 7.86 -6.00 -5.45
N GLY A 181 7.93 -5.52 -6.70
CA GLY A 181 8.74 -6.13 -7.76
C GLY A 181 10.21 -6.20 -7.40
N LEU A 182 10.77 -5.08 -6.90
CA LEU A 182 12.17 -5.01 -6.46
C LEU A 182 12.44 -5.96 -5.28
N ALA A 183 11.55 -6.02 -4.31
CA ALA A 183 11.66 -6.92 -3.17
C ALA A 183 11.66 -8.40 -3.60
N LEU A 184 10.80 -8.75 -4.56
CA LEU A 184 10.73 -10.11 -5.11
C LEU A 184 12.02 -10.48 -5.86
N LEU A 185 12.55 -9.58 -6.70
CA LEU A 185 13.81 -9.76 -7.40
C LEU A 185 14.99 -9.91 -6.42
N SER A 186 15.03 -9.08 -5.38
CA SER A 186 16.03 -9.16 -4.31
C SER A 186 15.99 -10.50 -3.59
N MET A 187 14.80 -11.00 -3.28
CA MET A 187 14.60 -12.30 -2.64
C MET A 187 15.07 -13.45 -3.54
N MET A 188 14.76 -13.40 -4.84
CA MET A 188 15.25 -14.38 -5.81
C MET A 188 16.76 -14.37 -5.91
N TYR A 189 17.37 -13.19 -6.00
CA TYR A 189 18.83 -13.05 -6.06
C TYR A 189 19.50 -13.60 -4.78
N ALA A 190 18.98 -13.23 -3.61
CA ALA A 190 19.48 -13.74 -2.34
C ALA A 190 19.36 -15.27 -2.24
N GLY A 191 18.24 -15.84 -2.70
CA GLY A 191 18.06 -17.30 -2.77
C GLY A 191 19.08 -17.98 -3.67
N GLN A 192 19.31 -17.46 -4.89
CA GLN A 192 20.33 -17.98 -5.81
C GLN A 192 21.73 -17.87 -5.22
N TYR A 193 22.05 -16.72 -4.60
CA TYR A 193 23.34 -16.52 -3.94
C TYR A 193 23.55 -17.52 -2.81
N TYR A 194 22.56 -17.77 -2.00
CA TYR A 194 22.60 -18.74 -0.90
C TYR A 194 22.81 -20.17 -1.41
N LEU A 195 22.08 -20.56 -2.45
CA LEU A 195 22.24 -21.88 -3.08
C LEU A 195 23.63 -22.06 -3.68
N LYS A 196 24.14 -21.09 -4.43
CA LYS A 196 25.51 -21.12 -4.98
C LYS A 196 26.55 -21.24 -3.88
N ARG A 197 26.41 -20.48 -2.80
CA ARG A 197 27.33 -20.55 -1.66
C ARG A 197 27.35 -21.93 -1.00
N ARG A 198 26.20 -22.55 -0.84
CA ARG A 198 26.08 -23.92 -0.32
C ARG A 198 26.78 -24.93 -1.24
N THR A 199 26.57 -24.83 -2.55
CA THR A 199 27.19 -25.74 -3.52
C THR A 199 28.72 -25.62 -3.48
N ILE A 200 29.27 -24.40 -3.43
CA ILE A 200 30.71 -24.17 -3.33
C ILE A 200 31.28 -24.79 -2.05
N LEU A 201 30.60 -24.61 -0.92
CA LEU A 201 31.06 -25.18 0.36
C LEU A 201 31.09 -26.70 0.33
N THR A 202 30.05 -27.34 -0.21
CA THR A 202 29.98 -28.81 -0.34
C THR A 202 31.02 -29.35 -1.32
N GLU A 203 31.32 -28.65 -2.39
CA GLU A 203 32.40 -29.04 -3.33
C GLU A 203 33.80 -28.91 -2.69
N GLN A 204 34.02 -27.87 -1.90
CA GLN A 204 35.27 -27.71 -1.15
C GLN A 204 35.50 -28.85 -0.14
N GLU A 205 34.44 -29.23 0.58
CA GLU A 205 34.52 -30.36 1.52
C GLU A 205 34.80 -31.67 0.80
N LYS A 206 34.13 -31.95 -0.33
CA LYS A 206 34.42 -33.14 -1.16
C LYS A 206 35.81 -33.14 -1.72
N SER A 207 36.33 -31.97 -2.13
CA SER A 207 37.70 -31.83 -2.61
C SER A 207 38.74 -32.12 -1.51
N LYS A 208 38.54 -31.57 -0.30
CA LYS A 208 39.39 -31.86 0.87
C LYS A 208 39.38 -33.34 1.24
N GLN A 209 38.21 -33.99 1.20
CA GLN A 209 38.10 -35.42 1.46
C GLN A 209 38.85 -36.26 0.42
N LYS A 210 38.74 -35.92 -0.89
CA LYS A 210 39.49 -36.59 -1.94
C LYS A 210 41.02 -36.44 -1.77
N GLN A 211 41.49 -35.22 -1.42
CA GLN A 211 42.90 -34.98 -1.15
C GLN A 211 43.39 -35.76 0.07
N ALA A 212 42.62 -35.83 1.14
CA ALA A 212 42.96 -36.61 2.32
C ALA A 212 43.09 -38.11 1.99
N ILE A 213 42.17 -38.68 1.20
CA ILE A 213 42.23 -40.07 0.75
C ILE A 213 43.46 -40.30 -0.14
N LEU A 214 43.78 -39.38 -1.04
CA LEU A 214 45.00 -39.50 -1.90
C LEU A 214 46.26 -39.45 -1.06
N ASN A 215 46.39 -38.53 -0.12
CA ASN A 215 47.53 -38.42 0.77
C ASN A 215 47.70 -39.67 1.63
N GLU A 216 46.60 -40.25 2.12
CA GLU A 216 46.64 -41.48 2.88
C GLU A 216 47.12 -42.68 2.01
N ARG A 217 46.61 -42.77 0.78
CA ARG A 217 47.12 -43.80 -0.18
C ARG A 217 48.62 -43.66 -0.47
N LEU A 218 49.08 -42.41 -0.65
CA LEU A 218 50.52 -42.15 -0.86
C LEU A 218 51.35 -42.50 0.38
N ARG A 219 50.85 -42.25 1.58
CA ARG A 219 51.48 -42.64 2.83
C ARG A 219 51.58 -44.16 2.93
N ILE A 220 50.49 -44.88 2.75
CA ILE A 220 50.42 -46.35 2.79
C ILE A 220 51.38 -46.95 1.72
N SER A 221 51.38 -46.39 0.50
CA SER A 221 52.31 -46.86 -0.55
C SER A 221 53.78 -46.68 -0.19
N ARG A 222 54.12 -45.57 0.48
CA ARG A 222 55.49 -45.32 0.95
C ARG A 222 55.89 -46.27 2.09
N ASP A 223 54.97 -46.41 3.07
CA ASP A 223 55.19 -47.30 4.21
C ASP A 223 55.35 -48.74 3.75
N LEU A 224 54.56 -49.21 2.78
CA LEU A 224 54.68 -50.54 2.18
C LEU A 224 56.00 -50.68 1.40
N HIS A 225 56.40 -49.66 0.65
CA HIS A 225 57.71 -49.70 -0.08
C HIS A 225 58.87 -49.81 0.88
N ASP A 226 58.84 -49.07 1.97
CA ASP A 226 59.93 -49.07 2.96
C ASP A 226 59.96 -50.41 3.74
N GLU A 227 58.80 -50.97 4.12
CA GLU A 227 58.69 -52.24 4.82
C GLU A 227 59.11 -53.42 3.92
N VAL A 228 58.60 -53.44 2.67
CA VAL A 228 59.00 -54.48 1.69
C VAL A 228 60.46 -54.32 1.34
N GLY A 229 60.98 -53.10 1.18
CA GLY A 229 62.39 -52.83 0.94
C GLY A 229 63.28 -53.29 2.07
N ALA A 230 62.92 -53.06 3.31
CA ALA A 230 63.68 -53.53 4.48
C ALA A 230 63.65 -55.05 4.61
N THR A 231 62.48 -55.70 4.38
CA THR A 231 62.43 -57.18 4.40
C THR A 231 63.19 -57.83 3.27
N LEU A 232 63.13 -57.31 2.05
CA LEU A 232 63.96 -57.82 0.93
C LEU A 232 65.47 -57.64 1.17
N SER A 233 65.88 -56.49 1.73
CA SER A 233 67.24 -56.23 2.12
C SER A 233 67.70 -57.19 3.20
N GLY A 234 66.86 -57.46 4.21
CA GLY A 234 67.14 -58.48 5.23
C GLY A 234 67.23 -59.88 4.67
N ILE A 235 66.32 -60.31 3.77
CA ILE A 235 66.45 -61.63 3.09
C ILE A 235 67.71 -61.72 2.23
N SER A 236 68.06 -60.66 1.49
CA SER A 236 69.31 -60.63 0.69
C SER A 236 70.53 -60.75 1.58
N MET A 237 70.56 -60.06 2.71
CA MET A 237 71.67 -60.16 3.69
C MET A 237 71.77 -61.56 4.28
N TYR A 238 70.66 -62.15 4.71
CA TYR A 238 70.69 -63.53 5.22
C TYR A 238 71.08 -64.54 4.16
N SER A 239 70.59 -64.37 2.91
CA SER A 239 71.05 -65.23 1.78
C SER A 239 72.51 -65.12 1.51
N HIS A 240 73.07 -63.91 1.61
CA HIS A 240 74.52 -63.71 1.42
C HIS A 240 75.33 -64.36 2.55
N ILE A 241 74.92 -64.23 3.82
CA ILE A 241 75.54 -64.84 4.98
C ILE A 241 75.46 -66.36 4.86
N ALA A 242 74.37 -66.96 4.50
CA ALA A 242 74.24 -68.39 4.28
C ALA A 242 75.12 -68.90 3.17
N LYS A 243 75.26 -68.16 2.09
CA LYS A 243 76.16 -68.51 0.98
C LYS A 243 77.64 -68.47 1.38
N GLU A 244 78.02 -67.49 2.19
CA GLU A 244 79.41 -67.41 2.74
C GLU A 244 79.70 -68.55 3.75
N GLN A 245 78.71 -68.91 4.61
CA GLN A 245 78.86 -70.04 5.53
C GLN A 245 79.03 -71.38 4.78
N ILE A 246 78.25 -71.61 3.74
CA ILE A 246 78.32 -72.79 2.90
C ILE A 246 79.71 -72.82 2.19
N LYS A 247 80.27 -71.69 1.72
CA LYS A 247 81.61 -71.61 1.15
C LYS A 247 82.71 -71.86 2.16
N ALA A 248 82.52 -71.39 3.39
CA ALA A 248 83.48 -71.69 4.49
C ALA A 248 83.51 -73.15 4.84
N GLN A 249 82.35 -73.78 4.98
CA GLN A 249 82.18 -75.20 5.29
C GLN A 249 82.75 -76.11 4.17
N SER A 250 82.64 -75.69 2.89
CA SER A 250 83.14 -76.41 1.73
C SER A 250 84.70 -76.33 1.66
N ARG A 251 85.34 -75.33 2.34
CA ARG A 251 86.79 -75.24 2.44
C ARG A 251 87.41 -76.03 3.59
N GLU A 252 86.67 -76.26 4.68
CA GLU A 252 87.12 -77.08 5.80
C GLU A 252 86.96 -78.58 5.57
N GLY A 253 86.17 -79.02 4.57
CA GLY A 253 86.02 -80.42 4.21
C GLY A 253 87.06 -80.94 3.18
N LEU A 254 88.10 -80.21 2.85
CA LEU A 254 89.17 -80.54 1.88
C LEU A 254 90.57 -80.61 2.49
N PHE A 255 90.68 -81.03 3.80
CA PHE A 255 91.87 -81.41 4.44
C PHE A 255 91.73 -82.77 5.10
#